data_f7cf4e446286cf34036d99c9d9b21369
#
_entry.id   f7cf4e446286cf34036d99c9d9b21369
#
_cell.length_a   1.000
_cell.length_b   1.000
_cell.length_c   1.000
_cell.angle_alpha   90.00
_cell.angle_beta   90.00
_cell.angle_gamma   90.00
#
_symmetry.space_group_name_H-M   'P 1'
#
loop_
_entity.id
_entity.type
_entity.pdbx_description
1 polymer ?
#
loop_
_entity_poly.entity_id
_entity_poly.type
_entity_poly.pdbx_seq_one_letter_code
_entity_poly.pdbx_strand_id
1 'polypeptide(L)'
;MEDQINFESRIDFTDLNEKITRIRERMGKMIIGQKEVDDLLLTAMLADGHILIEGVPGIAKTLMAKVMARMLDVTFNRIQFTPDLMPSDILGTSVFLPAAGRFEYRKGPIFSNIVLVDEINRAPAKTQAALFEVMEERQITNDGVEYRMDYPFVVVGTQNPIEHEGTYRLPEAQLDRFLFKINVTYPSVAEEIKVLELHDHGAIAHWQELEPVLSVEALKKLRVQVAQVRVDPKIKSFIVNIVDATRKSGWLYLGASPRASIALMNGAKAFAAIQGRDFVVPDDVLYLVNPVLRHRVQLSSEKELEGVTVDQVVQQIVSKIEVPR
;
A
#
# COMPACT_ATOMS: atom_id res chain seq x y z
N MET A 1 7.28 28.86 39.20
CA MET A 1 7.96 27.60 38.79
C MET A 1 7.37 27.22 37.44
N GLU A 2 8.08 27.56 36.38
CA GLU A 2 7.71 27.17 35.03
C GLU A 2 8.08 25.68 34.90
N ASP A 3 7.08 24.83 34.81
CA ASP A 3 7.27 23.43 34.43
C ASP A 3 7.82 23.42 33.01
N GLN A 4 9.13 23.28 32.88
CA GLN A 4 9.75 22.94 31.60
C GLN A 4 9.25 21.54 31.21
N ILE A 5 8.31 21.51 30.26
CA ILE A 5 7.88 20.29 29.61
C ILE A 5 9.09 19.74 28.86
N ASN A 6 9.72 18.75 29.46
CA ASN A 6 10.84 18.05 28.84
C ASN A 6 10.30 17.18 27.70
N PHE A 7 10.43 17.63 26.47
CA PHE A 7 10.08 16.89 25.25
C PHE A 7 11.16 15.84 24.91
N GLU A 8 11.52 14.97 25.85
CA GLU A 8 12.30 13.81 25.50
C GLU A 8 11.44 12.86 24.66
N SER A 9 11.89 12.60 23.44
CA SER A 9 11.31 11.56 22.59
C SER A 9 11.36 10.24 23.36
N ARG A 10 10.19 9.63 23.61
CA ARG A 10 10.10 8.36 24.36
C ARG A 10 10.47 7.16 23.48
N ILE A 11 10.50 7.34 22.17
CA ILE A 11 10.83 6.31 21.21
C ILE A 11 11.99 6.83 20.37
N ASP A 12 13.10 6.10 20.39
CA ASP A 12 14.23 6.41 19.53
C ASP A 12 14.01 5.78 18.15
N PHE A 13 13.88 6.61 17.13
CA PHE A 13 13.77 6.22 15.72
C PHE A 13 15.06 6.44 14.94
N THR A 14 16.20 6.68 15.58
CA THR A 14 17.48 6.94 14.89
C THR A 14 17.87 5.78 13.97
N ASP A 15 17.84 4.54 14.48
CA ASP A 15 18.11 3.32 13.67
C ASP A 15 17.09 3.15 12.52
N LEU A 16 15.81 3.45 12.75
CA LEU A 16 14.81 3.44 11.69
C LEU A 16 15.15 4.47 10.61
N ASN A 17 15.46 5.71 11.00
CA ASN A 17 15.76 6.79 10.04
C ASN A 17 16.98 6.49 9.18
N GLU A 18 18.04 5.93 9.77
CA GLU A 18 19.21 5.49 9.02
C GLU A 18 18.84 4.42 7.99
N LYS A 19 18.05 3.43 8.38
CA LYS A 19 17.58 2.36 7.49
C LYS A 19 16.68 2.89 6.39
N ILE A 20 15.71 3.75 6.72
CA ILE A 20 14.82 4.40 5.74
C ILE A 20 15.63 5.23 4.74
N THR A 21 16.60 6.00 5.21
CA THR A 21 17.49 6.78 4.32
C THR A 21 18.23 5.87 3.35
N ARG A 22 18.81 4.77 3.83
CA ARG A 22 19.48 3.77 2.97
C ARG A 22 18.53 3.12 1.97
N ILE A 23 17.30 2.80 2.38
CA ILE A 23 16.30 2.23 1.48
C ILE A 23 15.94 3.25 0.40
N ARG A 24 15.64 4.51 0.76
CA ARG A 24 15.34 5.59 -0.19
C ARG A 24 16.49 5.82 -1.20
N GLU A 25 17.72 5.83 -0.74
CA GLU A 25 18.89 5.97 -1.60
C GLU A 25 19.02 4.82 -2.60
N ARG A 26 18.78 3.59 -2.15
CA ARG A 26 18.84 2.39 -3.01
C ARG A 26 17.67 2.33 -3.98
N MET A 27 16.46 2.63 -3.52
CA MET A 27 15.27 2.71 -4.37
C MET A 27 15.44 3.82 -5.42
N GLY A 28 15.87 5.01 -5.03
CA GLY A 28 16.09 6.14 -5.93
C GLY A 28 17.17 5.92 -6.99
N LYS A 29 18.10 4.97 -6.79
CA LYS A 29 19.06 4.54 -7.84
C LYS A 29 18.42 3.64 -8.90
N MET A 30 17.31 2.97 -8.59
CA MET A 30 16.63 2.03 -9.46
C MET A 30 15.32 2.58 -10.04
N ILE A 31 14.66 3.47 -9.29
CA ILE A 31 13.34 4.01 -9.56
C ILE A 31 13.45 5.52 -9.58
N ILE A 32 13.52 6.08 -10.79
CA ILE A 32 13.70 7.53 -10.96
C ILE A 32 12.36 8.26 -10.86
N GLY A 33 12.33 9.40 -10.15
CA GLY A 33 11.20 10.33 -10.13
C GLY A 33 10.01 9.93 -9.27
N GLN A 34 10.08 8.82 -8.52
CA GLN A 34 8.95 8.26 -7.78
C GLN A 34 9.09 8.34 -6.24
N LYS A 35 9.69 9.43 -5.74
CA LYS A 35 9.97 9.59 -4.30
C LYS A 35 8.71 9.47 -3.43
N GLU A 36 7.59 10.07 -3.87
CA GLU A 36 6.32 9.96 -3.15
C GLU A 36 5.82 8.51 -3.07
N VAL A 37 5.97 7.77 -4.17
CA VAL A 37 5.62 6.34 -4.22
C VAL A 37 6.47 5.55 -3.24
N ASP A 38 7.78 5.78 -3.20
CA ASP A 38 8.70 5.12 -2.28
C ASP A 38 8.31 5.38 -0.82
N ASP A 39 7.99 6.62 -0.47
CA ASP A 39 7.54 6.99 0.88
C ASP A 39 6.22 6.32 1.27
N LEU A 40 5.25 6.25 0.34
CA LEU A 40 3.97 5.57 0.57
C LEU A 40 4.14 4.04 0.68
N LEU A 41 5.02 3.44 -0.13
CA LEU A 41 5.35 2.02 -0.03
C LEU A 41 5.96 1.68 1.34
N LEU A 42 6.94 2.46 1.80
CA LEU A 42 7.56 2.30 3.11
C LEU A 42 6.57 2.52 4.26
N THR A 43 5.72 3.55 4.13
CA THR A 43 4.66 3.83 5.10
C THR A 43 3.69 2.65 5.20
N ALA A 44 3.26 2.09 4.07
CA ALA A 44 2.36 0.94 4.05
C ALA A 44 3.01 -0.32 4.67
N MET A 45 4.30 -0.54 4.41
CA MET A 45 5.04 -1.64 5.02
C MET A 45 5.09 -1.53 6.55
N LEU A 46 5.33 -0.33 7.08
CA LEU A 46 5.34 -0.09 8.52
C LEU A 46 3.94 -0.10 9.14
N ALA A 47 2.92 0.34 8.40
CA ALA A 47 1.52 0.32 8.82
C ALA A 47 0.82 -1.04 8.64
N ASP A 48 1.52 -2.06 8.13
CA ASP A 48 0.98 -3.40 7.84
C ASP A 48 -0.19 -3.40 6.85
N GLY A 49 -0.12 -2.54 5.82
CA GLY A 49 -1.17 -2.32 4.85
C GLY A 49 -0.87 -2.88 3.46
N HIS A 50 -1.92 -3.26 2.73
CA HIS A 50 -1.85 -3.60 1.31
C HIS A 50 -1.91 -2.33 0.45
N ILE A 51 -1.42 -2.40 -0.78
CA ILE A 51 -1.25 -1.24 -1.66
C ILE A 51 -1.86 -1.52 -3.03
N LEU A 52 -2.58 -0.55 -3.56
CA LEU A 52 -3.05 -0.55 -4.94
C LEU A 52 -2.27 0.52 -5.72
N ILE A 53 -1.60 0.13 -6.79
CA ILE A 53 -0.87 1.05 -7.67
C ILE A 53 -1.67 1.19 -8.97
N GLU A 54 -2.13 2.39 -9.25
CA GLU A 54 -2.77 2.73 -10.52
C GLU A 54 -1.80 3.54 -11.38
N GLY A 55 -1.68 3.18 -12.63
CA GLY A 55 -0.84 3.90 -13.58
C GLY A 55 -0.69 3.16 -14.89
N VAL A 56 -0.23 3.88 -15.89
CA VAL A 56 -0.02 3.36 -17.24
C VAL A 56 1.00 2.21 -17.28
N PRO A 57 1.00 1.37 -18.32
CA PRO A 57 2.04 0.37 -18.52
C PRO A 57 3.43 1.00 -18.63
N GLY A 58 4.47 0.25 -18.21
CA GLY A 58 5.86 0.66 -18.42
C GLY A 58 6.47 1.57 -17.34
N ILE A 59 5.73 2.00 -16.32
CA ILE A 59 6.22 2.87 -15.24
C ILE A 59 6.87 2.12 -14.04
N ALA A 60 7.52 1.00 -14.31
CA ALA A 60 8.32 0.22 -13.36
C ALA A 60 7.56 -0.31 -12.10
N LYS A 61 6.22 -0.45 -12.11
CA LYS A 61 5.43 -0.99 -10.97
C LYS A 61 5.97 -2.32 -10.43
N THR A 62 6.30 -3.23 -11.33
CA THR A 62 6.88 -4.54 -10.98
C THR A 62 8.27 -4.40 -10.34
N LEU A 63 9.09 -3.47 -10.82
CA LEU A 63 10.43 -3.23 -10.28
C LEU A 63 10.33 -2.66 -8.85
N MET A 64 9.41 -1.74 -8.59
CA MET A 64 9.16 -1.18 -7.25
C MET A 64 8.89 -2.27 -6.22
N ALA A 65 7.98 -3.20 -6.52
CA ALA A 65 7.65 -4.30 -5.61
C ALA A 65 8.84 -5.27 -5.39
N LYS A 66 9.60 -5.57 -6.46
CA LYS A 66 10.80 -6.42 -6.38
C LYS A 66 11.91 -5.79 -5.53
N VAL A 67 12.21 -4.51 -5.78
CA VAL A 67 13.23 -3.77 -5.03
C VAL A 67 12.83 -3.69 -3.56
N MET A 68 11.55 -3.41 -3.26
CA MET A 68 11.06 -3.38 -1.89
C MET A 68 11.23 -4.73 -1.18
N ALA A 69 10.85 -5.85 -1.84
CA ALA A 69 11.04 -7.18 -1.27
C ALA A 69 12.50 -7.48 -0.99
N ARG A 70 13.40 -7.06 -1.88
CA ARG A 70 14.84 -7.25 -1.72
C ARG A 70 15.40 -6.42 -0.57
N MET A 71 14.93 -5.16 -0.39
CA MET A 71 15.36 -4.32 0.73
C MET A 71 14.97 -4.90 2.10
N LEU A 72 13.90 -5.69 2.16
CA LEU A 72 13.36 -6.28 3.39
C LEU A 72 13.81 -7.73 3.62
N ASP A 73 14.61 -8.31 2.72
CA ASP A 73 15.04 -9.71 2.74
C ASP A 73 13.88 -10.70 2.90
N VAL A 74 12.86 -10.53 2.07
CA VAL A 74 11.63 -11.32 2.12
C VAL A 74 11.32 -11.96 0.77
N THR A 75 10.49 -13.00 0.79
CA THR A 75 10.06 -13.69 -0.43
C THR A 75 9.13 -12.80 -1.25
N PHE A 76 9.27 -12.91 -2.58
CA PHE A 76 8.49 -12.17 -3.57
C PHE A 76 7.90 -13.13 -4.60
N ASN A 77 6.61 -13.00 -4.85
CA ASN A 77 5.95 -13.65 -5.97
C ASN A 77 5.18 -12.63 -6.82
N ARG A 78 5.05 -12.93 -8.11
CA ARG A 78 4.23 -12.18 -9.05
C ARG A 78 3.12 -13.08 -9.58
N ILE A 79 1.90 -12.58 -9.54
CA ILE A 79 0.71 -13.24 -10.10
C ILE A 79 0.13 -12.31 -11.16
N GLN A 80 0.10 -12.76 -12.42
CA GLN A 80 -0.57 -12.03 -13.49
C GLN A 80 -2.04 -12.44 -13.50
N PHE A 81 -2.95 -11.48 -13.31
CA PHE A 81 -4.37 -11.73 -13.41
C PHE A 81 -4.82 -11.77 -14.86
N THR A 82 -5.59 -12.81 -15.21
CA THR A 82 -6.15 -13.06 -16.54
C THR A 82 -7.61 -13.50 -16.43
N PRO A 83 -8.44 -13.36 -17.49
CA PRO A 83 -9.85 -13.72 -17.44
C PRO A 83 -10.15 -15.18 -17.13
N ASP A 84 -9.20 -16.07 -17.35
CA ASP A 84 -9.31 -17.52 -17.12
C ASP A 84 -8.71 -17.98 -15.78
N LEU A 85 -8.09 -17.06 -15.00
CA LEU A 85 -7.43 -17.38 -13.73
C LEU A 85 -8.45 -17.85 -12.67
N MET A 86 -8.17 -19.02 -12.10
CA MET A 86 -9.01 -19.62 -11.05
C MET A 86 -8.48 -19.33 -9.64
N PRO A 87 -9.31 -19.37 -8.60
CA PRO A 87 -8.86 -19.25 -7.22
C PRO A 87 -7.77 -20.25 -6.83
N SER A 88 -7.87 -21.50 -7.32
CA SER A 88 -6.86 -22.55 -7.08
C SER A 88 -5.47 -22.22 -7.61
N ASP A 89 -5.38 -21.40 -8.67
CA ASP A 89 -4.11 -20.99 -9.27
C ASP A 89 -3.36 -19.99 -8.36
N ILE A 90 -4.12 -19.26 -7.53
CA ILE A 90 -3.57 -18.29 -6.57
C ILE A 90 -3.33 -18.94 -5.22
N LEU A 91 -4.36 -19.61 -4.69
CA LEU A 91 -4.36 -20.15 -3.34
C LEU A 91 -3.56 -21.45 -3.24
N GLY A 92 -3.64 -22.27 -4.26
CA GLY A 92 -3.15 -23.65 -4.27
C GLY A 92 -4.30 -24.64 -4.28
N THR A 93 -3.96 -25.92 -4.32
CA THR A 93 -4.92 -27.00 -4.45
C THR A 93 -4.46 -28.30 -3.77
N SER A 94 -5.40 -29.12 -3.32
CA SER A 94 -5.12 -30.45 -2.82
C SER A 94 -4.88 -31.41 -3.99
N VAL A 95 -3.71 -32.06 -4.02
CA VAL A 95 -3.30 -33.02 -5.04
C VAL A 95 -3.26 -34.41 -4.43
N PHE A 96 -3.90 -35.39 -5.06
CA PHE A 96 -3.79 -36.78 -4.65
C PHE A 96 -2.41 -37.34 -4.98
N LEU A 97 -1.71 -37.89 -3.98
CA LEU A 97 -0.43 -38.54 -4.13
C LEU A 97 -0.63 -40.08 -4.16
N PRO A 98 -0.63 -40.74 -5.33
CA PRO A 98 -0.90 -42.17 -5.43
C PRO A 98 0.05 -43.02 -4.60
N ALA A 99 1.34 -42.65 -4.56
CA ALA A 99 2.37 -43.36 -3.81
C ALA A 99 2.16 -43.30 -2.28
N ALA A 100 1.50 -42.26 -1.76
CA ALA A 100 1.21 -42.06 -0.34
C ALA A 100 -0.24 -42.37 0.03
N GLY A 101 -1.14 -42.59 -0.97
CA GLY A 101 -2.57 -42.87 -0.79
C GLY A 101 -3.33 -41.74 -0.08
N ARG A 102 -2.84 -40.48 -0.18
CA ARG A 102 -3.41 -39.32 0.50
C ARG A 102 -3.43 -38.07 -0.37
N PHE A 103 -4.30 -37.12 -0.01
CA PHE A 103 -4.25 -35.78 -0.55
C PHE A 103 -3.17 -34.96 0.18
N GLU A 104 -2.48 -34.11 -0.55
CA GLU A 104 -1.54 -33.15 -0.04
C GLU A 104 -1.83 -31.77 -0.62
N TYR A 105 -1.97 -30.76 0.24
CA TYR A 105 -2.18 -29.39 -0.20
C TYR A 105 -0.89 -28.80 -0.72
N ARG A 106 -0.91 -28.41 -1.99
CA ARG A 106 0.17 -27.65 -2.63
C ARG A 106 -0.15 -26.17 -2.56
N LYS A 107 0.67 -25.45 -1.80
CA LYS A 107 0.55 -23.99 -1.63
C LYS A 107 0.69 -23.28 -2.98
N GLY A 108 -0.20 -22.32 -3.25
CA GLY A 108 -0.15 -21.45 -4.41
C GLY A 108 0.83 -20.29 -4.26
N PRO A 109 0.99 -19.46 -5.31
CA PRO A 109 1.92 -18.33 -5.33
C PRO A 109 1.60 -17.21 -4.31
N ILE A 110 0.40 -17.19 -3.74
CA ILE A 110 0.02 -16.24 -2.70
C ILE A 110 0.84 -16.41 -1.41
N PHE A 111 1.40 -17.61 -1.17
CA PHE A 111 2.24 -17.89 -0.01
C PHE A 111 3.64 -17.30 -0.17
N SER A 112 3.69 -15.98 -0.12
CA SER A 112 4.90 -15.17 -0.17
C SER A 112 4.70 -13.92 0.68
N ASN A 113 5.79 -13.31 1.12
CA ASN A 113 5.72 -12.11 1.97
C ASN A 113 5.23 -10.88 1.20
N ILE A 114 5.74 -10.66 -0.01
CA ILE A 114 5.27 -9.63 -0.91
C ILE A 114 4.73 -10.29 -2.17
N VAL A 115 3.45 -10.06 -2.45
CA VAL A 115 2.77 -10.59 -3.62
C VAL A 115 2.36 -9.43 -4.51
N LEU A 116 2.99 -9.37 -5.69
CA LEU A 116 2.56 -8.45 -6.74
C LEU A 116 1.45 -9.11 -7.54
N VAL A 117 0.28 -8.52 -7.52
CA VAL A 117 -0.88 -8.93 -8.33
C VAL A 117 -1.03 -7.94 -9.48
N ASP A 118 -0.51 -8.32 -10.65
CA ASP A 118 -0.61 -7.47 -11.83
C ASP A 118 -1.99 -7.57 -12.48
N GLU A 119 -2.54 -6.39 -12.82
CA GLU A 119 -3.84 -6.23 -13.49
C GLU A 119 -4.99 -6.88 -12.70
N ILE A 120 -5.09 -6.57 -11.42
CA ILE A 120 -6.04 -7.18 -10.46
C ILE A 120 -7.50 -7.18 -10.95
N ASN A 121 -7.86 -6.23 -11.80
CA ASN A 121 -9.19 -6.09 -12.37
C ASN A 121 -9.45 -6.98 -13.59
N ARG A 122 -8.48 -7.80 -14.08
CA ARG A 122 -8.69 -8.73 -15.21
C ARG A 122 -9.24 -10.08 -14.81
N ALA A 123 -9.05 -10.53 -13.59
CA ALA A 123 -9.57 -11.83 -13.17
C ALA A 123 -11.07 -11.78 -12.84
N PRO A 124 -11.79 -12.91 -12.96
CA PRO A 124 -13.19 -13.03 -12.58
C PRO A 124 -13.43 -12.66 -11.11
N ALA A 125 -14.64 -12.19 -10.80
CA ALA A 125 -15.03 -11.78 -9.45
C ALA A 125 -14.78 -12.84 -8.37
N LYS A 126 -14.91 -14.14 -8.71
CA LYS A 126 -14.64 -15.25 -7.80
C LYS A 126 -13.17 -15.31 -7.39
N THR A 127 -12.26 -15.08 -8.33
CA THR A 127 -10.81 -15.10 -8.10
C THR A 127 -10.37 -13.86 -7.32
N GLN A 128 -10.95 -12.69 -7.65
CA GLN A 128 -10.76 -11.47 -6.86
C GLN A 128 -11.23 -11.67 -5.41
N ALA A 129 -12.43 -12.24 -5.20
CA ALA A 129 -12.97 -12.47 -3.86
C ALA A 129 -12.05 -13.37 -3.01
N ALA A 130 -11.49 -14.43 -3.60
CA ALA A 130 -10.53 -15.31 -2.92
C ALA A 130 -9.25 -14.56 -2.50
N LEU A 131 -8.70 -13.70 -3.37
CA LEU A 131 -7.56 -12.86 -3.01
C LEU A 131 -7.89 -11.93 -1.84
N PHE A 132 -9.04 -11.25 -1.90
CA PHE A 132 -9.44 -10.30 -0.87
C PHE A 132 -9.76 -10.96 0.47
N GLU A 133 -10.24 -12.21 0.47
CA GLU A 133 -10.40 -13.00 1.69
C GLU A 133 -9.03 -13.24 2.35
N VAL A 134 -8.03 -13.68 1.60
CA VAL A 134 -6.67 -13.89 2.13
C VAL A 134 -6.03 -12.59 2.61
N MET A 135 -6.27 -11.47 1.94
CA MET A 135 -5.78 -10.15 2.38
C MET A 135 -6.35 -9.76 3.75
N GLU A 136 -7.62 -10.05 4.03
CA GLU A 136 -8.27 -9.72 5.29
C GLU A 136 -7.90 -10.71 6.40
N GLU A 137 -8.06 -12.02 6.12
CA GLU A 137 -7.93 -13.06 7.13
C GLU A 137 -6.47 -13.48 7.37
N ARG A 138 -5.57 -13.19 6.43
CA ARG A 138 -4.15 -13.59 6.45
C ARG A 138 -3.94 -15.09 6.63
N GLN A 139 -4.91 -15.85 6.17
CA GLN A 139 -4.91 -17.32 6.17
C GLN A 139 -5.78 -17.87 5.05
N ILE A 140 -5.57 -19.13 4.74
CA ILE A 140 -6.39 -19.92 3.84
C ILE A 140 -6.85 -21.17 4.58
N THR A 141 -8.14 -21.49 4.50
CA THR A 141 -8.66 -22.76 5.01
C THR A 141 -8.90 -23.71 3.85
N ASN A 142 -8.20 -24.85 3.83
CA ASN A 142 -8.38 -25.89 2.83
C ASN A 142 -8.56 -27.25 3.53
N ASP A 143 -9.64 -27.98 3.18
CA ASP A 143 -9.98 -29.28 3.75
C ASP A 143 -10.01 -29.25 5.30
N GLY A 144 -10.48 -28.16 5.91
CA GLY A 144 -10.56 -27.96 7.35
C GLY A 144 -9.23 -27.64 8.04
N VAL A 145 -8.15 -27.46 7.29
CA VAL A 145 -6.83 -27.07 7.81
C VAL A 145 -6.56 -25.60 7.50
N GLU A 146 -6.12 -24.84 8.51
CA GLU A 146 -5.73 -23.44 8.38
C GLU A 146 -4.25 -23.33 7.97
N TYR A 147 -3.99 -22.56 6.92
CA TYR A 147 -2.66 -22.21 6.44
C TYR A 147 -2.47 -20.71 6.56
N ARG A 148 -1.70 -20.26 7.54
CA ARG A 148 -1.44 -18.84 7.78
C ARG A 148 -0.37 -18.30 6.83
N MET A 149 -0.53 -17.02 6.46
CA MET A 149 0.48 -16.28 5.71
C MET A 149 1.69 -15.96 6.60
N ASP A 150 2.88 -16.10 6.02
CA ASP A 150 4.11 -15.72 6.71
C ASP A 150 4.19 -14.18 6.83
N TYR A 151 4.75 -13.73 7.94
CA TYR A 151 4.93 -12.29 8.19
C TYR A 151 6.25 -11.77 7.61
N PRO A 152 6.29 -10.56 7.00
CA PRO A 152 5.14 -9.73 6.65
C PRO A 152 4.35 -10.31 5.48
N PHE A 153 3.04 -10.03 5.39
CA PHE A 153 2.24 -10.35 4.23
C PHE A 153 1.64 -9.08 3.63
N VAL A 154 2.11 -8.69 2.46
CA VAL A 154 1.66 -7.48 1.76
C VAL A 154 1.34 -7.81 0.31
N VAL A 155 0.13 -7.46 -0.10
CA VAL A 155 -0.30 -7.50 -1.50
C VAL A 155 -0.11 -6.12 -2.10
N VAL A 156 0.58 -6.08 -3.24
CA VAL A 156 0.70 -4.92 -4.11
C VAL A 156 -0.12 -5.22 -5.36
N GLY A 157 -1.35 -4.69 -5.42
CA GLY A 157 -2.18 -4.81 -6.61
C GLY A 157 -1.82 -3.73 -7.63
N THR A 158 -1.90 -4.04 -8.93
CA THR A 158 -1.79 -3.02 -9.98
C THR A 158 -3.07 -2.94 -10.79
N GLN A 159 -3.39 -1.73 -11.23
CA GLN A 159 -4.45 -1.45 -12.20
C GLN A 159 -3.93 -0.57 -13.32
N ASN A 160 -4.48 -0.77 -14.52
CA ASN A 160 -4.29 0.14 -15.63
C ASN A 160 -5.59 0.95 -15.82
N PRO A 161 -5.58 2.29 -15.66
CA PRO A 161 -6.78 3.10 -15.77
C PRO A 161 -7.32 3.21 -17.20
N ILE A 162 -6.51 2.88 -18.21
CA ILE A 162 -6.86 3.07 -19.63
C ILE A 162 -7.55 1.82 -20.20
N GLU A 163 -7.30 0.64 -19.64
CA GLU A 163 -7.85 -0.61 -20.13
C GLU A 163 -9.25 -0.85 -19.54
N HIS A 164 -10.27 -0.68 -20.36
CA HIS A 164 -11.67 -0.96 -20.02
C HIS A 164 -12.17 -2.29 -20.59
N GLU A 165 -11.58 -2.76 -21.68
CA GLU A 165 -11.98 -4.01 -22.34
C GLU A 165 -11.47 -5.26 -21.59
N GLY A 166 -12.38 -6.19 -21.29
CA GLY A 166 -12.02 -7.42 -20.56
C GLY A 166 -11.67 -7.23 -19.09
N THR A 167 -12.10 -6.10 -18.46
CA THR A 167 -11.88 -5.83 -17.05
C THR A 167 -13.16 -5.94 -16.22
N TYR A 168 -13.01 -6.39 -14.97
CA TYR A 168 -14.07 -6.43 -13.96
C TYR A 168 -13.83 -5.33 -12.93
N ARG A 169 -14.79 -4.42 -12.78
CA ARG A 169 -14.67 -3.37 -11.77
C ARG A 169 -14.53 -3.99 -10.37
N LEU A 170 -13.55 -3.52 -9.60
CA LEU A 170 -13.41 -3.90 -8.19
C LEU A 170 -14.53 -3.23 -7.37
N PRO A 171 -15.31 -3.99 -6.58
CA PRO A 171 -16.28 -3.41 -5.65
C PRO A 171 -15.62 -2.54 -4.59
N GLU A 172 -16.29 -1.48 -4.16
CA GLU A 172 -15.79 -0.53 -3.18
C GLU A 172 -15.40 -1.20 -1.85
N ALA A 173 -16.17 -2.19 -1.41
CA ALA A 173 -15.88 -2.96 -0.19
C ALA A 173 -14.57 -3.75 -0.29
N GLN A 174 -14.15 -4.11 -1.50
CA GLN A 174 -12.87 -4.78 -1.75
C GLN A 174 -11.72 -3.77 -1.82
N LEU A 175 -11.95 -2.62 -2.46
CA LEU A 175 -10.98 -1.53 -2.52
C LEU A 175 -10.63 -0.99 -1.12
N ASP A 176 -11.58 -0.98 -0.18
CA ASP A 176 -11.39 -0.50 1.20
C ASP A 176 -10.35 -1.32 1.99
N ARG A 177 -9.97 -2.52 1.51
CA ARG A 177 -8.92 -3.36 2.11
C ARG A 177 -7.49 -2.89 1.79
N PHE A 178 -7.32 -2.12 0.72
CA PHE A 178 -6.04 -1.47 0.46
C PHE A 178 -5.86 -0.26 1.38
N LEU A 179 -4.70 -0.16 2.01
CA LEU A 179 -4.35 1.01 2.83
C LEU A 179 -4.24 2.26 1.96
N PHE A 180 -3.49 2.16 0.88
CA PHE A 180 -3.27 3.25 -0.08
C PHE A 180 -3.62 2.83 -1.50
N LYS A 181 -4.20 3.77 -2.25
CA LYS A 181 -4.20 3.78 -3.71
C LYS A 181 -3.20 4.84 -4.17
N ILE A 182 -2.16 4.42 -4.86
CA ILE A 182 -1.06 5.26 -5.33
C ILE A 182 -1.22 5.46 -6.83
N ASN A 183 -1.35 6.71 -7.26
CA ASN A 183 -1.40 7.06 -8.67
C ASN A 183 0.03 7.36 -9.14
N VAL A 184 0.50 6.59 -10.11
CA VAL A 184 1.83 6.76 -10.71
C VAL A 184 1.69 7.37 -12.09
N THR A 185 2.32 8.52 -12.29
CA THR A 185 2.32 9.26 -13.56
C THR A 185 3.60 8.97 -14.35
N TYR A 186 3.63 9.41 -15.60
CA TYR A 186 4.86 9.38 -16.39
C TYR A 186 5.95 10.24 -15.73
N PRO A 187 7.23 9.82 -15.84
CA PRO A 187 8.35 10.65 -15.41
C PRO A 187 8.42 11.95 -16.25
N SER A 188 9.00 12.98 -15.68
CA SER A 188 9.36 14.18 -16.44
C SER A 188 10.44 13.87 -17.50
N VAL A 189 10.60 14.71 -18.50
CA VAL A 189 11.62 14.54 -19.54
C VAL A 189 13.03 14.35 -18.95
N ALA A 190 13.37 15.12 -17.91
CA ALA A 190 14.68 15.01 -17.25
C ALA A 190 14.84 13.68 -16.49
N GLU A 191 13.77 13.15 -15.93
CA GLU A 191 13.77 11.84 -15.27
C GLU A 191 13.82 10.68 -16.28
N GLU A 192 13.13 10.82 -17.41
CA GLU A 192 13.15 9.82 -18.48
C GLU A 192 14.56 9.67 -19.10
N ILE A 193 15.29 10.78 -19.26
CA ILE A 193 16.72 10.75 -19.67
C ILE A 193 17.53 9.90 -18.69
N LYS A 194 17.35 10.08 -17.37
CA LYS A 194 18.03 9.27 -16.36
C LYS A 194 17.64 7.80 -16.41
N VAL A 195 16.38 7.49 -16.74
CA VAL A 195 15.95 6.09 -16.95
C VAL A 195 16.70 5.46 -18.12
N LEU A 196 16.91 6.19 -19.23
CA LEU A 196 17.69 5.72 -20.36
C LEU A 196 19.17 5.49 -19.97
N GLU A 197 19.77 6.40 -19.22
CA GLU A 197 21.14 6.25 -18.70
C GLU A 197 21.28 5.00 -17.83
N LEU A 198 20.31 4.76 -16.92
CA LEU A 198 20.29 3.56 -16.07
C LEU A 198 20.17 2.27 -16.90
N HIS A 199 19.39 2.31 -17.97
CA HIS A 199 19.22 1.17 -18.88
C HIS A 199 20.51 0.87 -19.66
N ASP A 200 21.16 1.92 -20.17
CA ASP A 200 22.41 1.83 -20.93
C ASP A 200 23.56 1.22 -20.09
N HIS A 201 23.63 1.61 -18.82
CA HIS A 201 24.59 1.05 -17.87
C HIS A 201 24.20 -0.33 -17.28
N GLY A 202 23.07 -0.91 -17.70
CA GLY A 202 22.62 -2.22 -17.21
C GLY A 202 22.18 -2.24 -15.73
N ALA A 203 22.10 -1.08 -15.08
CA ALA A 203 21.84 -0.97 -13.64
C ALA A 203 20.50 -1.61 -13.23
N ILE A 204 19.48 -1.52 -14.09
CA ILE A 204 18.15 -2.11 -13.82
C ILE A 204 18.21 -3.65 -13.75
N ALA A 205 19.15 -4.30 -14.47
CA ALA A 205 19.31 -5.75 -14.42
C ALA A 205 19.89 -6.25 -13.09
N HIS A 206 20.56 -5.38 -12.33
CA HIS A 206 21.29 -5.71 -11.10
C HIS A 206 20.48 -5.49 -9.81
N TRP A 207 19.16 -5.31 -9.88
CA TRP A 207 18.32 -5.16 -8.66
C TRP A 207 18.48 -6.32 -7.67
N GLN A 208 18.84 -7.52 -8.14
CA GLN A 208 19.06 -8.70 -7.31
C GLN A 208 20.35 -8.62 -6.47
N GLU A 209 21.30 -7.79 -6.88
CA GLU A 209 22.58 -7.57 -6.19
C GLU A 209 22.45 -6.57 -5.04
N LEU A 210 21.29 -5.90 -4.92
CA LEU A 210 21.02 -5.00 -3.81
C LEU A 210 21.07 -5.78 -2.49
N GLU A 211 21.86 -5.30 -1.55
CA GLU A 211 21.91 -5.87 -0.21
C GLU A 211 20.64 -5.51 0.58
N PRO A 212 20.06 -6.44 1.35
CA PRO A 212 18.97 -6.13 2.27
C PRO A 212 19.37 -5.05 3.27
N VAL A 213 18.41 -4.23 3.68
CA VAL A 213 18.61 -3.17 4.69
C VAL A 213 17.90 -3.51 5.99
N LEU A 214 16.78 -4.22 5.90
CA LEU A 214 15.89 -4.48 7.03
C LEU A 214 15.52 -5.97 7.06
N SER A 215 15.80 -6.65 8.17
CA SER A 215 15.32 -8.02 8.36
C SER A 215 13.86 -8.07 8.81
N VAL A 216 13.21 -9.23 8.68
CA VAL A 216 11.84 -9.47 9.16
C VAL A 216 11.72 -9.17 10.66
N GLU A 217 12.70 -9.57 11.47
CA GLU A 217 12.71 -9.33 12.92
C GLU A 217 12.81 -7.84 13.24
N ALA A 218 13.65 -7.11 12.50
CA ALA A 218 13.75 -5.66 12.64
C ALA A 218 12.44 -4.98 12.25
N LEU A 219 11.80 -5.40 11.14
CA LEU A 219 10.49 -4.89 10.73
C LEU A 219 9.42 -5.12 11.79
N LYS A 220 9.38 -6.32 12.42
CA LYS A 220 8.46 -6.61 13.53
C LYS A 220 8.64 -5.65 14.70
N LYS A 221 9.89 -5.42 15.12
CA LYS A 221 10.22 -4.48 16.21
C LYS A 221 9.77 -3.05 15.86
N LEU A 222 10.07 -2.60 14.64
CA LEU A 222 9.70 -1.27 14.18
C LEU A 222 8.18 -1.09 14.13
N ARG A 223 7.40 -2.06 13.70
CA ARG A 223 5.93 -1.97 13.72
C ARG A 223 5.37 -1.85 15.14
N VAL A 224 5.96 -2.54 16.12
CA VAL A 224 5.58 -2.37 17.53
C VAL A 224 5.87 -0.94 18.00
N GLN A 225 7.02 -0.37 17.64
CA GLN A 225 7.34 1.03 17.96
C GLN A 225 6.40 2.02 17.25
N VAL A 226 6.11 1.81 15.96
CA VAL A 226 5.15 2.63 15.20
C VAL A 226 3.76 2.62 15.83
N ALA A 227 3.29 1.47 16.31
CA ALA A 227 2.00 1.38 17.02
C ALA A 227 1.94 2.28 18.26
N GLN A 228 3.07 2.55 18.91
CA GLN A 228 3.19 3.41 20.10
C GLN A 228 3.33 4.90 19.78
N VAL A 229 3.48 5.31 18.50
CA VAL A 229 3.51 6.71 18.09
C VAL A 229 2.25 7.41 18.58
N ARG A 230 2.42 8.56 19.23
CA ARG A 230 1.33 9.29 19.88
C ARG A 230 0.47 10.02 18.84
N VAL A 231 -0.83 9.97 19.07
CA VAL A 231 -1.80 10.74 18.30
C VAL A 231 -2.62 11.56 19.29
N ASP A 232 -2.44 12.88 19.25
CA ASP A 232 -3.18 13.81 20.11
C ASP A 232 -4.69 13.69 19.85
N PRO A 233 -5.56 13.85 20.87
CA PRO A 233 -7.01 13.88 20.69
C PRO A 233 -7.49 14.87 19.63
N LYS A 234 -6.84 16.04 19.48
CA LYS A 234 -7.16 17.02 18.43
C LYS A 234 -6.89 16.46 17.02
N ILE A 235 -5.79 15.71 16.85
CA ILE A 235 -5.47 15.04 15.57
C ILE A 235 -6.49 13.94 15.28
N LYS A 236 -6.91 13.15 16.28
CA LYS A 236 -7.97 12.16 16.10
C LYS A 236 -9.29 12.81 15.66
N SER A 237 -9.65 13.93 16.30
CA SER A 237 -10.83 14.70 15.92
C SER A 237 -10.69 15.25 14.49
N PHE A 238 -9.52 15.74 14.11
CA PHE A 238 -9.22 16.22 12.75
C PHE A 238 -9.41 15.11 11.70
N ILE A 239 -8.86 13.91 11.93
CA ILE A 239 -9.05 12.74 11.06
C ILE A 239 -10.54 12.41 10.91
N VAL A 240 -11.28 12.35 12.01
CA VAL A 240 -12.72 12.04 11.99
C VAL A 240 -13.51 13.13 11.25
N ASN A 241 -13.18 14.41 11.45
CA ASN A 241 -13.81 15.52 10.75
C ASN A 241 -13.59 15.46 9.24
N ILE A 242 -12.38 15.08 8.78
CA ILE A 242 -12.09 14.85 7.36
C ILE A 242 -13.02 13.76 6.79
N VAL A 243 -13.07 12.61 7.45
CA VAL A 243 -13.89 11.47 6.97
C VAL A 243 -15.37 11.79 7.02
N ASP A 244 -15.86 12.43 8.08
CA ASP A 244 -17.25 12.85 8.23
C ASP A 244 -17.66 13.89 7.17
N ALA A 245 -16.76 14.85 6.86
CA ALA A 245 -16.99 15.83 5.81
C ALA A 245 -17.17 15.18 4.41
N THR A 246 -16.50 14.05 4.14
CA THR A 246 -16.76 13.30 2.89
C THR A 246 -18.18 12.76 2.82
N ARG A 247 -18.75 12.34 3.95
CA ARG A 247 -20.14 11.80 4.02
C ARG A 247 -21.20 12.88 3.88
N LYS A 248 -20.87 14.11 4.26
CA LYS A 248 -21.78 15.28 4.22
C LYS A 248 -21.65 16.11 2.95
N SER A 249 -20.64 15.78 2.10
CA SER A 249 -20.39 16.54 0.89
C SER A 249 -21.39 16.16 -0.21
N GLY A 250 -22.12 17.13 -0.75
CA GLY A 250 -22.97 16.93 -1.93
C GLY A 250 -22.20 16.64 -3.23
N TRP A 251 -20.88 16.74 -3.23
CA TRP A 251 -20.03 16.42 -4.37
C TRP A 251 -19.70 14.93 -4.48
N LEU A 252 -19.99 14.17 -3.40
CA LEU A 252 -19.75 12.74 -3.34
C LEU A 252 -21.08 11.99 -3.25
N TYR A 253 -21.23 10.96 -4.10
CA TYR A 253 -22.29 9.98 -4.00
C TYR A 253 -22.08 9.04 -2.82
N LEU A 254 -20.81 8.64 -2.60
CA LEU A 254 -20.41 7.79 -1.49
C LEU A 254 -19.25 8.43 -0.74
N GLY A 255 -19.44 8.69 0.56
CA GLY A 255 -18.39 9.12 1.48
C GLY A 255 -17.64 7.95 2.10
N ALA A 256 -16.49 8.23 2.70
CA ALA A 256 -15.59 7.22 3.24
C ALA A 256 -16.13 6.53 4.50
N SER A 257 -15.81 5.24 4.67
CA SER A 257 -16.18 4.41 5.82
C SER A 257 -15.32 4.75 7.07
N PRO A 258 -15.68 4.28 8.28
CA PRO A 258 -14.83 4.41 9.47
C PRO A 258 -13.46 3.73 9.31
N ARG A 259 -13.31 2.75 8.42
CA ARG A 259 -12.01 2.15 8.07
C ARG A 259 -11.04 3.19 7.52
N ALA A 260 -11.52 4.22 6.83
CA ALA A 260 -10.70 5.33 6.36
C ALA A 260 -10.06 6.12 7.51
N SER A 261 -10.79 6.35 8.61
CA SER A 261 -10.23 7.02 9.80
C SER A 261 -9.11 6.19 10.43
N ILE A 262 -9.30 4.87 10.52
CA ILE A 262 -8.28 3.94 11.03
C ILE A 262 -7.07 3.92 10.09
N ALA A 263 -7.29 3.87 8.77
CA ALA A 263 -6.24 3.89 7.75
C ALA A 263 -5.41 5.17 7.82
N LEU A 264 -6.07 6.36 7.92
CA LEU A 264 -5.39 7.64 8.10
C LEU A 264 -4.57 7.68 9.38
N MET A 265 -5.12 7.21 10.51
CA MET A 265 -4.40 7.20 11.78
C MET A 265 -3.18 6.28 11.74
N ASN A 266 -3.33 5.06 11.26
CA ASN A 266 -2.22 4.09 11.20
C ASN A 266 -1.16 4.51 10.19
N GLY A 267 -1.58 5.01 9.02
CA GLY A 267 -0.68 5.58 8.03
C GLY A 267 0.10 6.78 8.58
N ALA A 268 -0.59 7.72 9.26
CA ALA A 268 0.06 8.90 9.85
C ALA A 268 1.08 8.54 10.94
N LYS A 269 0.80 7.52 11.77
CA LYS A 269 1.79 7.00 12.73
C LYS A 269 3.04 6.46 12.03
N ALA A 270 2.85 5.64 10.99
CA ALA A 270 3.96 5.08 10.22
C ALA A 270 4.74 6.18 9.50
N PHE A 271 4.05 7.15 8.91
CA PHE A 271 4.68 8.28 8.22
C PHE A 271 5.46 9.18 9.20
N ALA A 272 4.89 9.51 10.37
CA ALA A 272 5.61 10.23 11.43
C ALA A 272 6.90 9.52 11.85
N ALA A 273 6.85 8.19 12.02
CA ALA A 273 8.02 7.38 12.39
C ALA A 273 9.12 7.42 11.32
N ILE A 274 8.78 7.33 10.02
CA ILE A 274 9.77 7.46 8.93
C ILE A 274 10.33 8.88 8.77
N GLN A 275 9.68 9.88 9.39
CA GLN A 275 10.18 11.25 9.52
C GLN A 275 10.92 11.48 10.85
N GLY A 276 11.12 10.42 11.66
CA GLY A 276 11.86 10.46 12.91
C GLY A 276 11.10 11.01 14.10
N ARG A 277 9.77 11.05 14.04
CA ARG A 277 8.95 11.61 15.11
C ARG A 277 8.15 10.53 15.84
N ASP A 278 8.05 10.63 17.15
CA ASP A 278 7.22 9.76 18.00
C ASP A 278 5.79 10.31 18.24
N PHE A 279 5.39 11.31 17.45
CA PHE A 279 4.06 11.91 17.46
C PHE A 279 3.63 12.30 16.05
N VAL A 280 2.32 12.27 15.82
CA VAL A 280 1.69 12.68 14.56
C VAL A 280 1.41 14.18 14.56
N VAL A 281 1.70 14.85 13.45
CA VAL A 281 1.32 16.23 13.17
C VAL A 281 0.23 16.31 12.09
N PRO A 282 -0.52 17.42 11.98
CA PRO A 282 -1.56 17.56 10.96
C PRO A 282 -1.05 17.29 9.53
N ASP A 283 0.16 17.72 9.21
CA ASP A 283 0.76 17.56 7.88
C ASP A 283 0.92 16.08 7.47
N ASP A 284 1.15 15.19 8.44
CA ASP A 284 1.20 13.74 8.18
C ASP A 284 -0.16 13.21 7.70
N VAL A 285 -1.23 13.70 8.31
CA VAL A 285 -2.60 13.34 7.92
C VAL A 285 -2.90 13.91 6.53
N LEU A 286 -2.59 15.19 6.30
CA LEU A 286 -2.82 15.87 5.03
C LEU A 286 -2.08 15.21 3.86
N TYR A 287 -0.84 14.77 4.08
CA TYR A 287 -0.05 14.03 3.08
C TYR A 287 -0.74 12.72 2.65
N LEU A 288 -1.39 12.05 3.59
CA LEU A 288 -2.00 10.73 3.36
C LEU A 288 -3.47 10.79 2.93
N VAL A 289 -4.11 11.94 2.99
CA VAL A 289 -5.56 12.07 2.69
C VAL A 289 -5.90 11.51 1.31
N ASN A 290 -5.23 11.94 0.25
CA ASN A 290 -5.51 11.47 -1.11
C ASN A 290 -5.21 9.98 -1.29
N PRO A 291 -4.02 9.46 -0.94
CA PRO A 291 -3.73 8.04 -1.05
C PRO A 291 -4.72 7.14 -0.29
N VAL A 292 -5.25 7.61 0.84
CA VAL A 292 -6.22 6.85 1.65
C VAL A 292 -7.65 6.99 1.11
N LEU A 293 -8.08 8.18 0.69
CA LEU A 293 -9.49 8.43 0.40
C LEU A 293 -9.88 8.20 -1.06
N ARG A 294 -8.95 8.34 -2.03
CA ARG A 294 -9.30 8.31 -3.47
C ARG A 294 -9.98 7.02 -3.96
N HIS A 295 -9.81 5.91 -3.26
CA HIS A 295 -10.45 4.63 -3.57
C HIS A 295 -11.59 4.28 -2.61
N ARG A 296 -11.91 5.17 -1.69
CA ARG A 296 -12.93 4.99 -0.64
C ARG A 296 -14.12 5.94 -0.78
N VAL A 297 -14.07 6.84 -1.74
CA VAL A 297 -15.15 7.80 -2.04
C VAL A 297 -15.51 7.72 -3.52
N GLN A 298 -16.76 8.07 -3.85
CA GLN A 298 -17.24 8.15 -5.23
C GLN A 298 -17.82 9.54 -5.49
N LEU A 299 -17.50 10.08 -6.65
CA LEU A 299 -18.06 11.36 -7.11
C LEU A 299 -19.56 11.24 -7.36
N SER A 300 -20.28 12.35 -7.21
CA SER A 300 -21.62 12.47 -7.77
C SER A 300 -21.55 12.51 -9.29
N SER A 301 -22.62 12.05 -9.98
CA SER A 301 -22.67 12.05 -11.44
C SER A 301 -22.46 13.45 -12.04
N GLU A 302 -22.89 14.51 -11.32
CA GLU A 302 -22.67 15.91 -11.72
C GLU A 302 -21.17 16.22 -11.77
N LYS A 303 -20.40 15.83 -10.73
CA LYS A 303 -18.97 16.09 -10.65
C LYS A 303 -18.16 15.23 -11.64
N GLU A 304 -18.61 14.00 -11.91
CA GLU A 304 -18.01 13.18 -12.97
C GLU A 304 -18.18 13.83 -14.36
N LEU A 305 -19.37 14.36 -14.65
CA LEU A 305 -19.65 15.05 -15.93
C LEU A 305 -18.88 16.37 -16.08
N GLU A 306 -18.57 17.07 -14.97
CA GLU A 306 -17.70 18.25 -14.96
C GLU A 306 -16.22 17.89 -15.21
N GLY A 307 -15.84 16.62 -15.22
CA GLY A 307 -14.45 16.17 -15.39
C GLY A 307 -13.55 16.44 -14.18
N VAL A 308 -14.16 16.67 -13.00
CA VAL A 308 -13.41 16.89 -11.76
C VAL A 308 -12.87 15.54 -11.24
N THR A 309 -11.65 15.51 -10.75
CA THR A 309 -11.08 14.29 -10.18
C THR A 309 -11.46 14.11 -8.72
N VAL A 310 -11.44 12.85 -8.25
CA VAL A 310 -11.66 12.54 -6.82
C VAL A 310 -10.67 13.30 -5.93
N ASP A 311 -9.41 13.36 -6.32
CA ASP A 311 -8.37 14.07 -5.55
C ASP A 311 -8.66 15.56 -5.39
N GLN A 312 -9.17 16.22 -6.45
CA GLN A 312 -9.55 17.63 -6.38
C GLN A 312 -10.72 17.86 -5.43
N VAL A 313 -11.73 16.98 -5.47
CA VAL A 313 -12.87 17.06 -4.55
C VAL A 313 -12.44 16.83 -3.11
N VAL A 314 -11.62 15.82 -2.86
CA VAL A 314 -11.08 15.54 -1.52
C VAL A 314 -10.28 16.73 -0.99
N GLN A 315 -9.41 17.33 -1.80
CA GLN A 315 -8.65 18.52 -1.40
C GLN A 315 -9.55 19.72 -1.09
N GLN A 316 -10.61 19.95 -1.88
CA GLN A 316 -11.57 21.00 -1.60
C GLN A 316 -12.37 20.76 -0.31
N ILE A 317 -12.68 19.51 0.02
CA ILE A 317 -13.33 19.17 1.29
C ILE A 317 -12.38 19.47 2.44
N VAL A 318 -11.14 19.01 2.36
CA VAL A 318 -10.13 19.15 3.43
C VAL A 318 -9.76 20.61 3.67
N SER A 319 -9.69 21.44 2.62
CA SER A 319 -9.34 22.87 2.75
C SER A 319 -10.35 23.68 3.58
N LYS A 320 -11.56 23.14 3.80
CA LYS A 320 -12.60 23.77 4.63
C LYS A 320 -12.56 23.36 6.11
N ILE A 321 -11.70 22.41 6.45
CA ILE A 321 -11.60 21.86 7.80
C ILE A 321 -10.48 22.59 8.55
N GLU A 322 -10.80 23.03 9.77
CA GLU A 322 -9.82 23.71 10.62
C GLU A 322 -8.70 22.73 11.00
N VAL A 323 -7.46 23.13 10.70
CA VAL A 323 -6.25 22.38 11.04
C VAL A 323 -5.93 22.64 12.52
N PRO A 324 -5.80 21.62 13.37
CA PRO A 324 -5.49 21.81 14.79
C PRO A 324 -4.09 22.41 14.96
N ARG A 325 -4.01 23.36 15.90
CA ARG A 325 -2.77 24.03 16.31
C ARG A 325 -2.26 23.45 17.62
#